data_6358dab2136baefee53004c29e8ce183
#
_entry.id   6358dab2136baefee53004c29e8ce183
#
_cell.length_a   1.000
_cell.length_b   1.000
_cell.length_c   1.000
_cell.angle_alpha   90.00
_cell.angle_beta   90.00
_cell.angle_gamma   90.00
#
_symmetry.space_group_name_H-M   'P 1'
#
loop_
_entity.id
_entity.type
_entity.pdbx_description
1 polymer ?
#
loop_
_entity_poly.entity_id
_entity_poly.type
_entity_poly.pdbx_seq_one_letter_code
_entity_poly.pdbx_strand_id
1 'polypeptide(L)'
;MQYRVDSKSGNRISALGLGCMRFPGAPGHPDAKTADAIISRAVEQGINYLDTAYLYPGNEVCVGASLERLGLRDRVLLATKLPHASCVCTGDFDRFFDEQLRRLRTDRIDYYLMHNITSPAQWERVVALGIEDWIARQKAAGRIRQIGFSYHGSAADFLDGA
;
A
#
# COMPACT_ATOMS: atom_id res chain seq x y z
N MET A 1 -5.35 -15.59 -15.75
CA MET A 1 -5.80 -14.69 -14.65
C MET A 1 -7.05 -13.95 -15.07
N GLN A 2 -8.05 -13.84 -14.16
CA GLN A 2 -9.20 -12.95 -14.34
C GLN A 2 -8.87 -11.55 -13.84
N TYR A 3 -9.47 -10.53 -14.44
CA TYR A 3 -9.28 -9.13 -14.06
C TYR A 3 -10.62 -8.45 -13.82
N ARG A 4 -10.60 -7.43 -12.98
CA ARG A 4 -11.70 -6.49 -12.74
C ARG A 4 -11.23 -5.08 -13.06
N VAL A 5 -12.14 -4.23 -13.50
CA VAL A 5 -11.83 -2.81 -13.74
C VAL A 5 -12.24 -2.03 -12.49
N ASP A 6 -11.30 -1.32 -11.92
CA ASP A 6 -11.59 -0.31 -10.91
C ASP A 6 -12.30 0.87 -11.58
N SER A 7 -13.55 1.09 -11.24
CA SER A 7 -14.40 2.12 -11.89
C SER A 7 -13.89 3.56 -11.67
N LYS A 8 -13.11 3.80 -10.62
CA LYS A 8 -12.58 5.14 -10.31
C LYS A 8 -11.29 5.44 -11.06
N SER A 9 -10.41 4.46 -11.21
CA SER A 9 -9.10 4.63 -11.84
C SER A 9 -9.03 4.14 -13.28
N GLY A 10 -9.96 3.29 -13.71
CA GLY A 10 -9.89 2.55 -14.97
C GLY A 10 -8.85 1.43 -14.98
N ASN A 11 -8.13 1.21 -13.88
CA ASN A 11 -7.13 0.15 -13.79
C ASN A 11 -7.75 -1.23 -13.91
N ARG A 12 -7.13 -2.08 -14.73
CA ARG A 12 -7.44 -3.52 -14.73
C ARG A 12 -6.65 -4.20 -13.62
N ILE A 13 -7.34 -4.68 -12.60
CA ILE A 13 -6.75 -5.32 -11.43
C ILE A 13 -6.99 -6.83 -11.52
N SER A 14 -5.96 -7.64 -11.28
CA SER A 14 -6.09 -9.09 -11.20
C SER A 14 -7.02 -9.48 -10.03
N ALA A 15 -7.87 -10.47 -10.26
CA ALA A 15 -8.81 -10.95 -9.22
C ALA A 15 -8.11 -11.48 -7.97
N LEU A 16 -6.83 -11.87 -8.10
CA LEU A 16 -5.95 -12.20 -6.99
C LEU A 16 -4.87 -11.12 -6.87
N GLY A 17 -4.63 -10.64 -5.65
CA GLY A 17 -3.49 -9.81 -5.29
C GLY A 17 -2.43 -10.62 -4.55
N LEU A 18 -1.18 -10.15 -4.57
CA LEU A 18 -0.09 -10.71 -3.78
C LEU A 18 0.07 -9.90 -2.48
N GLY A 19 -0.29 -10.50 -1.34
CA GLY A 19 0.02 -9.94 -0.02
C GLY A 19 1.48 -10.19 0.35
N CYS A 20 2.25 -9.11 0.53
CA CYS A 20 3.69 -9.18 0.76
C CYS A 20 4.08 -9.24 2.25
N MET A 21 3.13 -9.37 3.17
CA MET A 21 3.39 -9.35 4.61
C MET A 21 4.25 -10.52 5.10
N ARG A 22 4.13 -11.69 4.46
CA ARG A 22 4.66 -12.94 5.00
C ARG A 22 5.66 -13.62 4.07
N PHE A 23 6.59 -12.86 3.50
CA PHE A 23 7.72 -13.47 2.82
C PHE A 23 8.56 -14.29 3.80
N PRO A 24 9.04 -15.49 3.41
CA PRO A 24 9.94 -16.28 4.22
C PRO A 24 11.21 -15.50 4.57
N GLY A 25 11.79 -15.78 5.73
CA GLY A 25 13.00 -15.13 6.23
C GLY A 25 12.99 -14.96 7.74
N ALA A 26 14.01 -14.32 8.28
CA ALA A 26 14.03 -13.94 9.69
C ALA A 26 13.10 -12.75 9.96
N PRO A 27 12.61 -12.56 11.19
CA PRO A 27 11.76 -11.42 11.53
C PRO A 27 12.39 -10.08 11.10
N GLY A 28 11.68 -9.28 10.31
CA GLY A 28 12.17 -8.02 9.76
C GLY A 28 13.20 -8.14 8.63
N HIS A 29 13.57 -9.35 8.24
CA HIS A 29 14.56 -9.63 7.19
C HIS A 29 14.03 -10.71 6.23
N PRO A 30 13.08 -10.37 5.35
CA PRO A 30 12.58 -11.29 4.32
C PRO A 30 13.75 -11.79 3.45
N ASP A 31 13.73 -13.08 3.10
CA ASP A 31 14.72 -13.68 2.19
C ASP A 31 14.52 -13.12 0.77
N ALA A 32 15.48 -12.34 0.31
CA ALA A 32 15.40 -11.60 -0.95
C ALA A 32 15.25 -12.56 -2.16
N LYS A 33 15.96 -13.69 -2.18
CA LYS A 33 15.90 -14.64 -3.30
C LYS A 33 14.53 -15.30 -3.40
N THR A 34 13.97 -15.68 -2.26
CA THR A 34 12.63 -16.26 -2.20
C THR A 34 11.56 -15.23 -2.55
N ALA A 35 11.69 -13.99 -2.07
CA ALA A 35 10.78 -12.90 -2.42
C ALA A 35 10.81 -12.61 -3.92
N ASP A 36 11.99 -12.54 -4.54
CA ASP A 36 12.15 -12.36 -5.99
C ASP A 36 11.44 -13.47 -6.77
N ALA A 37 11.63 -14.73 -6.37
CA ALA A 37 11.00 -15.87 -7.03
C ALA A 37 9.47 -15.84 -6.91
N ILE A 38 8.94 -15.48 -5.72
CA ILE A 38 7.49 -15.36 -5.48
C ILE A 38 6.90 -14.22 -6.33
N ILE A 39 7.52 -13.03 -6.31
CA ILE A 39 7.03 -11.86 -7.05
C ILE A 39 7.09 -12.13 -8.56
N SER A 40 8.21 -12.63 -9.07
CA SER A 40 8.35 -12.98 -10.49
C SER A 40 7.27 -13.97 -10.92
N ARG A 41 7.10 -15.05 -10.17
CA ARG A 41 6.10 -16.07 -10.45
C ARG A 41 4.68 -15.53 -10.41
N ALA A 42 4.35 -14.68 -9.43
CA ALA A 42 3.04 -14.04 -9.32
C ALA A 42 2.74 -13.19 -10.57
N VAL A 43 3.68 -12.34 -10.99
CA VAL A 43 3.53 -11.47 -12.16
C VAL A 43 3.45 -12.28 -13.45
N GLU A 44 4.24 -13.35 -13.62
CA GLU A 44 4.16 -14.28 -14.75
C GLU A 44 2.78 -14.94 -14.86
N GLN A 45 2.14 -15.24 -13.74
CA GLN A 45 0.77 -15.80 -13.68
C GLN A 45 -0.32 -14.74 -13.85
N GLY A 46 0.07 -13.48 -14.06
CA GLY A 46 -0.84 -12.36 -14.33
C GLY A 46 -1.36 -11.65 -13.08
N ILE A 47 -0.77 -11.85 -11.90
CA ILE A 47 -1.03 -11.01 -10.74
C ILE A 47 -0.36 -9.66 -11.00
N ASN A 48 -1.13 -8.58 -10.86
CA ASN A 48 -0.62 -7.23 -11.04
C ASN A 48 -0.93 -6.29 -9.86
N TYR A 49 -1.39 -6.80 -8.73
CA TYR A 49 -1.62 -6.03 -7.51
C TYR A 49 -0.78 -6.59 -6.37
N LEU A 50 0.14 -5.79 -5.85
CA LEU A 50 1.01 -6.13 -4.73
C LEU A 50 0.67 -5.25 -3.53
N ASP A 51 0.39 -5.89 -2.39
CA ASP A 51 0.01 -5.22 -1.14
C ASP A 51 1.08 -5.38 -0.07
N THR A 52 1.57 -4.25 0.44
CA THR A 52 2.47 -4.19 1.59
C THR A 52 2.01 -3.13 2.59
N ALA A 53 2.79 -2.82 3.62
CA ALA A 53 2.53 -1.75 4.56
C ALA A 53 3.80 -1.30 5.29
N TYR A 54 3.80 -0.07 5.78
CA TYR A 54 4.86 0.48 6.62
C TYR A 54 5.16 -0.39 7.86
N LEU A 55 4.10 -0.92 8.48
CA LEU A 55 4.18 -1.72 9.70
C LEU A 55 4.56 -3.19 9.47
N TYR A 56 4.83 -3.60 8.22
CA TYR A 56 5.35 -4.95 7.94
C TYR A 56 6.88 -4.92 7.95
N PRO A 57 7.55 -5.42 9.01
CA PRO A 57 8.97 -5.23 9.19
C PRO A 57 9.81 -5.75 8.00
N GLY A 58 10.61 -4.87 7.40
CA GLY A 58 11.48 -5.19 6.27
C GLY A 58 10.80 -5.41 4.91
N ASN A 59 9.47 -5.54 4.87
CA ASN A 59 8.77 -5.93 3.63
C ASN A 59 8.80 -4.85 2.56
N GLU A 60 8.57 -3.58 2.88
CA GLU A 60 8.66 -2.51 1.88
C GLU A 60 10.05 -2.43 1.24
N VAL A 61 11.11 -2.59 2.04
CA VAL A 61 12.50 -2.62 1.53
C VAL A 61 12.71 -3.82 0.60
N CYS A 62 12.21 -4.99 1.00
CA CYS A 62 12.31 -6.21 0.21
C CYS A 62 11.55 -6.09 -1.12
N VAL A 63 10.28 -5.65 -1.08
CA VAL A 63 9.44 -5.45 -2.27
C VAL A 63 10.07 -4.45 -3.23
N GLY A 64 10.51 -3.28 -2.72
CA GLY A 64 11.15 -2.25 -3.55
C GLY A 64 12.40 -2.77 -4.25
N ALA A 65 13.27 -3.44 -3.50
CA ALA A 65 14.49 -4.03 -4.05
C ALA A 65 14.19 -5.15 -5.07
N SER A 66 13.16 -5.97 -4.84
CA SER A 66 12.74 -7.02 -5.78
C SER A 66 12.18 -6.42 -7.08
N LEU A 67 11.29 -5.44 -6.98
CA LEU A 67 10.70 -4.78 -8.16
C LEU A 67 11.77 -4.10 -9.02
N GLU A 68 12.77 -3.47 -8.40
CA GLU A 68 13.89 -2.86 -9.11
C GLU A 68 14.76 -3.91 -9.81
N ARG A 69 15.23 -4.96 -9.09
CA ARG A 69 16.06 -6.04 -9.67
C ARG A 69 15.39 -6.76 -10.82
N LEU A 70 14.09 -6.97 -10.72
CA LEU A 70 13.29 -7.70 -11.71
C LEU A 70 12.76 -6.81 -12.84
N GLY A 71 12.90 -5.47 -12.75
CA GLY A 71 12.34 -4.53 -13.71
C GLY A 71 10.82 -4.57 -13.79
N LEU A 72 10.12 -4.81 -12.65
CA LEU A 72 8.69 -5.09 -12.63
C LEU A 72 7.82 -3.92 -12.12
N ARG A 73 8.43 -2.79 -11.69
CA ARG A 73 7.66 -1.69 -11.08
C ARG A 73 6.48 -1.21 -11.94
N ASP A 74 6.68 -1.08 -13.24
CA ASP A 74 5.64 -0.60 -14.17
C ASP A 74 4.66 -1.68 -14.63
N ARG A 75 4.90 -2.93 -14.24
CA ARG A 75 4.01 -4.06 -14.53
C ARG A 75 3.02 -4.35 -13.41
N VAL A 76 3.16 -3.67 -12.27
CA VAL A 76 2.34 -3.90 -11.08
C VAL A 76 1.70 -2.63 -10.56
N LEU A 77 0.56 -2.77 -9.93
CA LEU A 77 -0.12 -1.77 -9.12
C LEU A 77 0.34 -1.99 -7.67
N LEU A 78 1.08 -1.05 -7.14
CA LEU A 78 1.68 -1.16 -5.82
C LEU A 78 0.82 -0.48 -4.78
N ALA A 79 0.44 -1.24 -3.74
CA ALA A 79 -0.29 -0.76 -2.59
C ALA A 79 0.58 -0.78 -1.34
N THR A 80 0.54 0.31 -0.57
CA THR A 80 1.08 0.35 0.80
C THR A 80 0.17 1.19 1.70
N LYS A 81 0.48 1.27 3.01
CA LYS A 81 -0.46 1.80 4.00
C LYS A 81 0.24 2.79 4.95
N LEU A 82 -0.40 3.96 5.15
CA LEU A 82 -0.01 4.94 6.16
C LEU A 82 -0.27 4.38 7.57
N PRO A 83 0.71 4.38 8.48
CA PRO A 83 0.49 4.04 9.87
C PRO A 83 -0.16 5.22 10.61
N HIS A 84 -1.41 5.55 10.23
CA HIS A 84 -2.11 6.76 10.68
C HIS A 84 -2.22 6.90 12.19
N ALA A 85 -2.24 5.78 12.92
CA ALA A 85 -2.25 5.79 14.39
C ALA A 85 -0.98 6.41 15.00
N SER A 86 0.13 6.39 14.25
CA SER A 86 1.41 6.99 14.65
C SER A 86 1.57 8.44 14.21
N CYS A 87 0.60 9.02 13.50
CA CYS A 87 0.63 10.41 13.08
C CYS A 87 0.04 11.30 14.17
N VAL A 88 0.76 12.35 14.55
CA VAL A 88 0.33 13.35 15.56
C VAL A 88 0.26 14.77 14.98
N CYS A 89 0.80 14.99 13.79
CA CYS A 89 0.71 16.25 13.04
C CYS A 89 0.75 15.99 11.54
N THR A 90 0.44 17.00 10.74
CA THR A 90 0.45 16.91 9.27
C THR A 90 1.82 16.51 8.72
N GLY A 91 2.92 16.98 9.33
CA GLY A 91 4.29 16.63 8.90
C GLY A 91 4.62 15.15 9.01
N ASP A 92 3.92 14.39 9.86
CA ASP A 92 4.10 12.94 9.94
C ASP A 92 3.63 12.22 8.68
N PHE A 93 2.62 12.74 7.97
CA PHE A 93 2.17 12.17 6.71
C PHE A 93 3.28 12.18 5.67
N ASP A 94 3.95 13.33 5.49
CA ASP A 94 5.07 13.45 4.57
C ASP A 94 6.24 12.56 5.01
N ARG A 95 6.61 12.58 6.28
CA ARG A 95 7.70 11.76 6.82
C ARG A 95 7.50 10.26 6.57
N PHE A 96 6.31 9.73 6.85
CA PHE A 96 6.02 8.32 6.59
C PHE A 96 5.96 8.02 5.10
N PHE A 97 5.31 8.86 4.32
CA PHE A 97 5.14 8.64 2.89
C PHE A 97 6.48 8.71 2.13
N ASP A 98 7.33 9.68 2.43
CA ASP A 98 8.65 9.80 1.80
C ASP A 98 9.55 8.61 2.17
N GLU A 99 9.49 8.15 3.42
CA GLU A 99 10.21 6.94 3.83
C GLU A 99 9.68 5.69 3.10
N GLN A 100 8.38 5.57 2.88
CA GLN A 100 7.78 4.47 2.12
C GLN A 100 8.21 4.49 0.65
N LEU A 101 8.21 5.65 0.00
CA LEU A 101 8.71 5.79 -1.37
C LEU A 101 10.19 5.38 -1.45
N ARG A 102 11.01 5.82 -0.48
CA ARG A 102 12.42 5.45 -0.39
C ARG A 102 12.61 3.93 -0.23
N ARG A 103 11.87 3.29 0.68
CA ARG A 103 11.91 1.83 0.92
C ARG A 103 11.48 1.06 -0.32
N LEU A 104 10.40 1.49 -0.95
CA LEU A 104 9.82 0.87 -2.13
C LEU A 104 10.55 1.21 -3.43
N ARG A 105 11.56 2.10 -3.39
CA ARG A 105 12.36 2.54 -4.54
C ARG A 105 11.50 3.01 -5.70
N THR A 106 10.52 3.85 -5.41
CA THR A 106 9.55 4.34 -6.39
C THR A 106 9.21 5.80 -6.13
N ASP A 107 8.78 6.50 -7.15
CA ASP A 107 8.33 7.89 -7.09
C ASP A 107 6.81 8.01 -6.83
N ARG A 108 6.06 6.90 -6.91
CA ARG A 108 4.60 6.88 -6.79
C ARG A 108 4.07 5.61 -6.15
N ILE A 109 2.90 5.73 -5.52
CA ILE A 109 2.09 4.62 -5.02
C ILE A 109 0.77 4.59 -5.79
N ASP A 110 0.40 3.41 -6.29
CA ASP A 110 -0.83 3.26 -7.07
C ASP A 110 -2.07 3.23 -6.16
N TYR A 111 -2.00 2.56 -5.01
CA TYR A 111 -3.06 2.50 -4.00
C TYR A 111 -2.49 2.77 -2.62
N TYR A 112 -2.79 3.95 -2.06
CA TYR A 112 -2.33 4.32 -0.73
C TYR A 112 -3.46 4.19 0.27
N LEU A 113 -3.29 3.37 1.31
CA LEU A 113 -4.35 3.02 2.23
C LEU A 113 -4.09 3.61 3.63
N MET A 114 -5.16 3.98 4.34
CA MET A 114 -5.07 4.17 5.79
C MET A 114 -5.01 2.80 6.45
N HIS A 115 -4.00 2.54 7.27
CA HIS A 115 -3.76 1.21 7.83
C HIS A 115 -4.70 0.92 9.00
N ASN A 116 -5.66 0.01 8.78
CA ASN A 116 -6.55 -0.50 9.82
C ASN A 116 -7.41 0.59 10.48
N ILE A 117 -8.21 1.29 9.69
CA ILE A 117 -9.30 2.12 10.20
C ILE A 117 -10.40 1.17 10.71
N THR A 118 -10.75 1.25 11.98
CA THR A 118 -11.75 0.38 12.62
C THR A 118 -12.93 1.14 13.20
N SER A 119 -12.93 2.47 13.14
CA SER A 119 -14.05 3.31 13.59
C SER A 119 -14.05 4.68 12.88
N PRO A 120 -15.21 5.33 12.77
CA PRO A 120 -15.31 6.72 12.28
C PRO A 120 -14.41 7.69 13.03
N ALA A 121 -14.32 7.56 14.37
CA ALA A 121 -13.48 8.43 15.20
C ALA A 121 -11.99 8.39 14.82
N GLN A 122 -11.48 7.24 14.33
CA GLN A 122 -10.10 7.18 13.84
C GLN A 122 -9.93 7.98 12.54
N TRP A 123 -10.91 7.95 11.66
CA TRP A 123 -10.91 8.76 10.45
C TRP A 123 -11.02 10.25 10.79
N GLU A 124 -11.97 10.64 11.62
CA GLU A 124 -12.16 12.03 12.07
C GLU A 124 -10.88 12.61 12.68
N ARG A 125 -10.17 11.82 13.49
CA ARG A 125 -8.87 12.21 14.05
C ARG A 125 -7.84 12.51 12.94
N VAL A 126 -7.77 11.72 11.90
CA VAL A 126 -6.82 11.93 10.79
C VAL A 126 -7.25 13.13 9.95
N VAL A 127 -8.56 13.33 9.76
CA VAL A 127 -9.12 14.53 9.10
C VAL A 127 -8.74 15.78 9.88
N ALA A 128 -8.88 15.77 11.19
CA ALA A 128 -8.49 16.90 12.05
C ALA A 128 -6.98 17.23 11.96
N LEU A 129 -6.13 16.28 11.56
CA LEU A 129 -4.71 16.52 11.27
C LEU A 129 -4.46 17.04 9.84
N GLY A 130 -5.50 17.21 9.01
CA GLY A 130 -5.39 17.77 7.65
C GLY A 130 -5.04 16.73 6.58
N ILE A 131 -5.42 15.46 6.76
CA ILE A 131 -5.10 14.38 5.81
C ILE A 131 -5.73 14.61 4.42
N GLU A 132 -6.93 15.21 4.35
CA GLU A 132 -7.64 15.39 3.08
C GLU A 132 -6.89 16.35 2.17
N ASP A 133 -6.44 17.49 2.68
CA ASP A 133 -5.63 18.46 1.94
C ASP A 133 -4.27 17.84 1.55
N TRP A 134 -3.70 17.06 2.44
CA TRP A 134 -2.45 16.34 2.15
C TRP A 134 -2.63 15.34 1.00
N ILE A 135 -3.69 14.52 1.03
CA ILE A 135 -4.05 13.59 -0.05
C ILE A 135 -4.23 14.34 -1.36
N ALA A 136 -4.97 15.47 -1.34
CA ALA A 136 -5.20 16.25 -2.55
C ALA A 136 -3.90 16.74 -3.17
N ARG A 137 -2.95 17.23 -2.36
CA ARG A 137 -1.61 17.64 -2.82
C ARG A 137 -0.82 16.46 -3.42
N GLN A 138 -0.79 15.30 -2.76
CA GLN A 138 -0.04 14.15 -3.25
C GLN A 138 -0.65 13.58 -4.54
N LYS A 139 -1.97 13.60 -4.68
CA LYS A 139 -2.65 13.21 -5.93
C LYS A 139 -2.37 14.20 -7.06
N ALA A 140 -2.42 15.50 -6.80
CA ALA A 140 -2.09 16.54 -7.79
C ALA A 140 -0.63 16.44 -8.26
N ALA A 141 0.28 16.05 -7.36
CA ALA A 141 1.69 15.79 -7.69
C ALA A 141 1.94 14.45 -8.40
N GLY A 142 0.91 13.62 -8.61
CA GLY A 142 1.03 12.30 -9.23
C GLY A 142 1.71 11.23 -8.35
N ARG A 143 1.97 11.54 -7.07
CA ARG A 143 2.66 10.64 -6.15
C ARG A 143 1.73 9.56 -5.56
N ILE A 144 0.42 9.85 -5.45
CA ILE A 144 -0.63 8.90 -5.08
C ILE A 144 -1.67 8.87 -6.20
N ARG A 145 -2.02 7.67 -6.70
CA ARG A 145 -3.07 7.53 -7.70
C ARG A 145 -4.45 7.34 -7.08
N GLN A 146 -4.58 6.39 -6.16
CA GLN A 146 -5.83 6.07 -5.48
C GLN A 146 -5.62 6.04 -3.96
N ILE A 147 -6.69 6.41 -3.24
CA ILE A 147 -6.72 6.38 -1.77
C ILE A 147 -7.79 5.40 -1.30
N GLY A 148 -7.56 4.78 -0.16
CA GLY A 148 -8.51 3.89 0.49
C GLY A 148 -8.11 3.61 1.93
N PHE A 149 -8.66 2.55 2.49
CA PHE A 149 -8.31 2.09 3.84
C PHE A 149 -8.36 0.57 3.93
N SER A 150 -7.65 0.01 4.89
CA SER A 150 -7.82 -1.37 5.33
C SER A 150 -8.64 -1.41 6.61
N TYR A 151 -9.49 -2.43 6.74
CA TYR A 151 -10.42 -2.57 7.85
C TYR A 151 -10.35 -3.99 8.43
N HIS A 152 -10.31 -4.09 9.75
CA HIS A 152 -10.27 -5.35 10.49
C HIS A 152 -11.31 -5.42 11.62
N GLY A 153 -12.30 -4.53 11.61
CA GLY A 153 -13.43 -4.52 12.55
C GLY A 153 -14.55 -5.50 12.15
N SER A 154 -15.69 -5.40 12.84
CA SER A 154 -16.87 -6.19 12.51
C SER A 154 -17.57 -5.68 11.25
N ALA A 155 -18.34 -6.55 10.58
CA ALA A 155 -19.13 -6.15 9.42
C ALA A 155 -20.25 -5.16 9.82
N ALA A 156 -20.79 -5.27 11.04
CA ALA A 156 -21.82 -4.35 11.54
C ALA A 156 -21.25 -2.93 11.68
N ASP A 157 -20.12 -2.77 12.35
CA ASP A 157 -19.47 -1.45 12.52
C ASP A 157 -19.06 -0.82 11.18
N PHE A 158 -18.71 -1.64 10.20
CA PHE A 158 -18.39 -1.15 8.86
C PHE A 158 -19.61 -0.57 8.15
N LEU A 159 -20.77 -1.25 8.27
CA LEU A 159 -22.02 -0.82 7.61
C LEU A 159 -22.66 0.39 8.29
N ASP A 160 -22.50 0.51 9.61
CA ASP A 160 -23.02 1.63 10.39
C ASP A 160 -22.16 2.91 10.25
N GLY A 161 -20.91 2.78 9.81
CA GLY A 161 -19.97 3.89 9.65
C GLY A 161 -19.68 4.29 8.20
N ALA A 162 -20.27 3.61 7.23
CA ALA A 162 -20.12 3.88 5.80
C ALA A 162 -21.29 4.71 5.28
#